data_7d6042359670ab910171e45e36534c86
#
_entry.id   7d6042359670ab910171e45e36534c86
#
_cell.length_a   1.000
_cell.length_b   1.000
_cell.length_c   1.000
_cell.angle_alpha   90.00
_cell.angle_beta   90.00
_cell.angle_gamma   90.00
#
_symmetry.space_group_name_H-M   'P 1'
#
loop_
_entity.id
_entity.type
_entity.pdbx_description
1 polymer ?
#
loop_
_entity_poly.entity_id
_entity_poly.type
_entity_poly.pdbx_seq_one_letter_code
_entity_poly.pdbx_strand_id
1 'polypeptide(L)'
;GNDPIAGCIGCGACAATGRCFRQDGVNDFVERAREADGFIFGSPVHYASASGAIASFLDRVFMCGGRQGVFVRKPAASIVSARRAGTTATLDQLNRYIAFHHMPMVPSLYWNMVYGSNPDEVRRDEEGMQIMRMLGENMAWMMRAFALAREAGIEEPQYEPKIKTPKNR
;
A
#
# COMPACT_ATOMS: atom_id res chain seq x y z
N GLY A 1 -12.85 -8.13 -2.13
CA GLY A 1 -13.47 -9.22 -2.90
C GLY A 1 -13.83 -10.37 -2.00
N ASN A 2 -14.74 -11.21 -2.43
CA ASN A 2 -15.19 -12.37 -1.66
C ASN A 2 -14.32 -13.62 -1.93
N ASP A 3 -13.43 -13.53 -2.92
CA ASP A 3 -12.58 -14.64 -3.28
C ASP A 3 -11.40 -14.81 -2.31
N PRO A 4 -11.08 -16.03 -1.91
CA PRO A 4 -9.99 -16.29 -0.98
C PRO A 4 -8.63 -15.97 -1.64
N ILE A 5 -7.80 -15.24 -0.95
CA ILE A 5 -6.42 -14.93 -1.35
C ILE A 5 -5.46 -15.74 -0.46
N ALA A 6 -4.73 -16.67 -1.04
CA ALA A 6 -3.72 -17.42 -0.31
C ALA A 6 -2.45 -16.59 -0.10
N GLY A 7 -1.78 -16.78 1.02
CA GLY A 7 -0.51 -16.12 1.36
C GLY A 7 0.64 -16.50 0.42
N CYS A 8 1.72 -15.71 0.49
CA CYS A 8 2.96 -16.01 -0.21
C CYS A 8 3.67 -17.22 0.44
N ILE A 9 4.09 -18.19 -0.35
CA ILE A 9 4.84 -19.37 0.10
C ILE A 9 6.36 -19.27 -0.14
N GLY A 10 6.84 -18.12 -0.62
CA GLY A 10 8.27 -17.91 -0.84
C GLY A 10 8.89 -18.75 -1.97
N CYS A 11 8.11 -19.29 -2.90
CA CYS A 11 8.60 -20.20 -3.96
C CYS A 11 9.56 -19.56 -4.97
N GLY A 12 9.63 -18.24 -5.02
CA GLY A 12 10.54 -17.50 -5.93
C GLY A 12 10.14 -17.45 -7.40
N ALA A 13 9.09 -18.12 -7.84
CA ALA A 13 8.67 -18.16 -9.25
C ALA A 13 8.51 -16.76 -9.89
N CYS A 14 7.97 -15.80 -9.14
CA CYS A 14 7.81 -14.42 -9.61
C CYS A 14 9.14 -13.67 -9.85
N ALA A 15 10.26 -14.17 -9.35
CA ALA A 15 11.56 -13.54 -9.59
C ALA A 15 11.97 -13.58 -11.07
N ALA A 16 11.63 -14.66 -11.75
CA ALA A 16 11.93 -14.84 -13.17
C ALA A 16 10.83 -14.30 -14.10
N THR A 17 9.57 -14.48 -13.70
CA THR A 17 8.42 -14.21 -14.58
C THR A 17 7.73 -12.87 -14.30
N GLY A 18 7.99 -12.24 -13.14
CA GLY A 18 7.24 -11.09 -12.66
C GLY A 18 5.81 -11.40 -12.23
N ARG A 19 5.37 -12.64 -12.29
CA ARG A 19 3.99 -13.07 -12.02
C ARG A 19 3.95 -14.17 -10.96
N CYS A 20 2.93 -14.14 -10.12
CA CYS A 20 2.67 -15.24 -9.21
C CYS A 20 2.21 -16.47 -9.99
N PHE A 21 2.62 -17.65 -9.57
CA PHE A 21 2.15 -18.91 -10.18
C PHE A 21 0.66 -19.17 -9.91
N ARG A 22 0.12 -18.59 -8.84
CA ARG A 22 -1.31 -18.71 -8.53
C ARG A 22 -2.14 -17.84 -9.45
N GLN A 23 -3.19 -18.40 -10.01
CA GLN A 23 -4.13 -17.72 -10.91
C GLN A 23 -5.29 -17.15 -10.10
N ASP A 24 -5.08 -16.00 -9.51
CA ASP A 24 -6.08 -15.22 -8.76
C ASP A 24 -5.84 -13.71 -8.99
N GLY A 25 -6.65 -12.86 -8.39
CA GLY A 25 -6.65 -11.42 -8.60
C GLY A 25 -5.33 -10.68 -8.33
N VAL A 26 -4.29 -11.35 -7.80
CA VAL A 26 -2.99 -10.73 -7.53
C VAL A 26 -2.28 -10.32 -8.83
N ASN A 27 -2.24 -11.21 -9.82
CA ASN A 27 -1.58 -10.90 -11.09
C ASN A 27 -2.30 -9.77 -11.84
N ASP A 28 -3.63 -9.81 -11.86
CA ASP A 28 -4.45 -8.78 -12.51
C ASP A 28 -4.27 -7.41 -11.83
N PHE A 29 -4.17 -7.42 -10.50
CA PHE A 29 -3.88 -6.19 -9.78
C PHE A 29 -2.49 -5.63 -10.13
N VAL A 30 -1.46 -6.46 -10.18
CA VAL A 30 -0.09 -6.02 -10.54
C VAL A 30 -0.06 -5.40 -11.94
N GLU A 31 -0.74 -5.98 -12.91
CA GLU A 31 -0.83 -5.40 -14.27
C GLU A 31 -1.53 -4.03 -14.26
N ARG A 32 -2.68 -3.94 -13.61
CA ARG A 32 -3.40 -2.64 -13.47
C ARG A 32 -2.60 -1.60 -12.68
N ALA A 33 -1.80 -2.05 -11.70
CA ALA A 33 -0.96 -1.18 -10.89
C ALA A 33 0.13 -0.46 -11.70
N ARG A 34 0.49 -0.97 -12.87
CA ARG A 34 1.47 -0.30 -13.76
C ARG A 34 0.98 1.05 -14.22
N GLU A 35 -0.30 1.16 -14.51
CA GLU A 35 -0.95 2.36 -15.04
C GLU A 35 -1.47 3.30 -13.93
N ALA A 36 -1.49 2.84 -12.68
CA ALA A 36 -1.94 3.65 -11.57
C ALA A 36 -0.87 4.68 -11.14
N ASP A 37 -1.30 5.90 -10.82
CA ASP A 37 -0.43 6.99 -10.36
C ASP A 37 -0.25 7.02 -8.84
N GLY A 38 -1.07 6.31 -8.08
CA GLY A 38 -1.00 6.25 -6.62
C GLY A 38 -1.87 5.15 -6.04
N PHE A 39 -1.71 4.87 -4.74
CA PHE A 39 -2.36 3.74 -4.08
C PHE A 39 -2.88 4.09 -2.69
N ILE A 40 -4.03 3.53 -2.36
CA ILE A 40 -4.55 3.51 -0.97
C ILE A 40 -4.80 2.06 -0.59
N PHE A 41 -4.14 1.61 0.47
CA PHE A 41 -4.30 0.26 1.02
C PHE A 41 -5.13 0.33 2.30
N GLY A 42 -6.32 -0.27 2.29
CA GLY A 42 -7.26 -0.21 3.41
C GLY A 42 -7.48 -1.56 4.08
N SER A 43 -7.59 -1.55 5.41
CA SER A 43 -7.90 -2.75 6.19
C SER A 43 -8.80 -2.46 7.39
N PRO A 44 -9.75 -3.34 7.71
CA PRO A 44 -10.27 -3.39 9.06
C PRO A 44 -9.17 -3.86 10.03
N VAL A 45 -9.32 -3.47 11.30
CA VAL A 45 -8.45 -3.96 12.38
C VAL A 45 -8.97 -5.29 12.90
N HIS A 46 -8.16 -6.33 12.80
CA HIS A 46 -8.40 -7.64 13.40
C HIS A 46 -7.26 -7.96 14.38
N TYR A 47 -7.57 -8.11 15.67
CA TYR A 47 -6.57 -8.43 16.71
C TYR A 47 -5.35 -7.49 16.69
N ALA A 48 -5.60 -6.18 16.59
CA ALA A 48 -4.59 -5.14 16.48
C ALA A 48 -3.62 -5.30 15.27
N SER A 49 -4.11 -5.89 14.19
CA SER A 49 -3.37 -6.16 12.96
C SER A 49 -4.26 -5.94 11.74
N ALA A 50 -3.67 -5.86 10.55
CA ALA A 50 -4.41 -5.89 9.31
C ALA A 50 -5.11 -7.25 9.12
N SER A 51 -6.22 -7.27 8.39
CA SER A 51 -6.90 -8.53 8.09
C SER A 51 -5.96 -9.49 7.35
N GLY A 52 -6.07 -10.78 7.62
CA GLY A 52 -5.25 -11.80 6.96
C GLY A 52 -5.40 -11.78 5.43
N ALA A 53 -6.56 -11.39 4.91
CA ALA A 53 -6.80 -11.28 3.48
C ALA A 53 -5.92 -10.19 2.84
N ILE A 54 -5.88 -8.98 3.41
CA ILE A 54 -5.04 -7.90 2.87
C ILE A 54 -3.55 -8.22 3.04
N ALA A 55 -3.14 -8.79 4.16
CA ALA A 55 -1.75 -9.19 4.39
C ALA A 55 -1.30 -10.22 3.33
N SER A 56 -2.08 -11.29 3.12
CA SER A 56 -1.80 -12.30 2.09
C SER A 56 -1.74 -11.71 0.68
N PHE A 57 -2.62 -10.76 0.39
CA PHE A 57 -2.65 -10.05 -0.88
C PHE A 57 -1.38 -9.20 -1.07
N LEU A 58 -1.05 -8.34 -0.10
CA LEU A 58 0.08 -7.42 -0.19
C LEU A 58 1.42 -8.16 -0.25
N ASP A 59 1.60 -9.23 0.52
CA ASP A 59 2.81 -10.07 0.45
C ASP A 59 3.08 -10.54 -0.98
N ARG A 60 2.05 -10.93 -1.71
CA ARG A 60 2.20 -11.43 -3.07
C ARG A 60 2.30 -10.31 -4.11
N VAL A 61 1.50 -9.27 -3.97
CA VAL A 61 1.52 -8.09 -4.85
C VAL A 61 2.91 -7.45 -4.82
N PHE A 62 3.44 -7.19 -3.64
CA PHE A 62 4.75 -6.57 -3.50
C PHE A 62 5.91 -7.52 -3.82
N MET A 63 5.75 -8.82 -3.61
CA MET A 63 6.75 -9.79 -4.03
C MET A 63 6.84 -9.88 -5.57
N CYS A 64 5.73 -9.78 -6.29
CA CYS A 64 5.69 -9.79 -7.75
C CYS A 64 6.01 -8.42 -8.35
N GLY A 65 5.15 -7.43 -8.12
CA GLY A 65 5.23 -6.11 -8.73
C GLY A 65 6.37 -5.25 -8.18
N GLY A 66 6.69 -5.39 -6.88
CA GLY A 66 7.76 -4.64 -6.24
C GLY A 66 9.13 -4.93 -6.84
N ARG A 67 9.42 -6.19 -7.19
CA ARG A 67 10.66 -6.57 -7.88
C ARG A 67 10.80 -5.97 -9.28
N GLN A 68 9.69 -5.60 -9.89
CA GLN A 68 9.64 -4.97 -11.21
C GLN A 68 9.58 -3.44 -11.15
N GLY A 69 9.66 -2.85 -9.95
CA GLY A 69 9.58 -1.40 -9.77
C GLY A 69 8.18 -0.79 -10.00
N VAL A 70 7.12 -1.61 -10.07
CA VAL A 70 5.75 -1.15 -10.38
C VAL A 70 5.26 -0.05 -9.44
N PHE A 71 5.72 -0.06 -8.19
CA PHE A 71 5.25 0.85 -7.13
C PHE A 71 6.18 2.02 -6.85
N VAL A 72 7.41 1.96 -7.36
CA VAL A 72 8.46 2.95 -7.04
C VAL A 72 8.00 4.37 -7.38
N ARG A 73 8.12 5.29 -6.41
CA ARG A 73 7.77 6.72 -6.50
C ARG A 73 6.31 7.03 -6.79
N LYS A 74 5.43 6.05 -6.72
CA LYS A 74 3.99 6.30 -6.75
C LYS A 74 3.50 6.62 -5.34
N PRO A 75 2.84 7.77 -5.12
CA PRO A 75 2.32 8.13 -3.80
C PRO A 75 1.40 7.05 -3.25
N ALA A 76 1.51 6.77 -1.96
CA ALA A 76 0.65 5.79 -1.34
C ALA A 76 0.27 6.16 0.09
N ALA A 77 -0.87 5.65 0.53
CA ALA A 77 -1.33 5.76 1.91
C ALA A 77 -1.93 4.45 2.39
N SER A 78 -1.86 4.24 3.70
CA SER A 78 -2.65 3.21 4.37
C SER A 78 -3.81 3.86 5.10
N ILE A 79 -4.97 3.19 5.10
CA ILE A 79 -6.14 3.58 5.89
C ILE A 79 -6.64 2.40 6.70
N VAL A 80 -7.13 2.65 7.90
CA VAL A 80 -7.67 1.58 8.75
C VAL A 80 -9.00 1.95 9.36
N SER A 81 -9.85 0.96 9.55
CA SER A 81 -11.09 1.10 10.29
C SER A 81 -11.12 0.17 11.49
N ALA A 82 -11.58 0.67 12.63
CA ALA A 82 -11.72 -0.13 13.84
C ALA A 82 -12.95 0.27 14.61
N ARG A 83 -13.49 -0.69 15.38
CA ARG A 83 -14.48 -0.35 16.39
C ARG A 83 -13.87 0.48 17.53
N ARG A 84 -12.63 0.18 17.94
CA ARG A 84 -12.01 0.80 19.12
C ARG A 84 -10.49 0.93 19.06
N ALA A 85 -9.73 -0.12 19.19
CA ALA A 85 -8.28 -0.11 19.38
C ALA A 85 -7.53 -0.88 18.29
N GLY A 86 -6.20 -0.71 18.23
CA GLY A 86 -5.31 -1.44 17.32
C GLY A 86 -5.04 -0.75 15.99
N THR A 87 -5.57 0.46 15.79
CA THR A 87 -5.43 1.22 14.53
C THR A 87 -3.98 1.57 14.22
N THR A 88 -3.22 2.08 15.19
CA THR A 88 -1.80 2.45 15.00
C THR A 88 -0.94 1.25 14.64
N ALA A 89 -1.09 0.14 15.35
CA ALA A 89 -0.36 -1.09 15.06
C ALA A 89 -0.68 -1.63 13.65
N THR A 90 -1.93 -1.52 13.22
CA THR A 90 -2.34 -1.92 11.86
C THR A 90 -1.78 -0.98 10.81
N LEU A 91 -1.79 0.34 11.04
CA LEU A 91 -1.16 1.32 10.14
C LEU A 91 0.34 1.06 10.00
N ASP A 92 1.05 0.81 11.11
CA ASP A 92 2.48 0.49 11.07
C ASP A 92 2.77 -0.74 10.21
N GLN A 93 1.93 -1.77 10.32
CA GLN A 93 2.06 -2.97 9.50
C GLN A 93 1.91 -2.66 8.01
N LEU A 94 0.88 -1.91 7.63
CA LEU A 94 0.63 -1.56 6.22
C LEU A 94 1.68 -0.59 5.67
N ASN A 95 2.09 0.39 6.45
CA ASN A 95 3.08 1.39 6.05
C ASN A 95 4.46 0.79 5.75
N ARG A 96 4.80 -0.37 6.34
CA ARG A 96 6.06 -1.09 6.03
C ARG A 96 6.14 -1.51 4.57
N TYR A 97 5.03 -1.94 3.96
CA TYR A 97 4.99 -2.27 2.54
C TYR A 97 5.27 -1.04 1.68
N ILE A 98 4.65 0.10 2.02
CA ILE A 98 4.81 1.38 1.31
C ILE A 98 6.27 1.84 1.38
N ALA A 99 6.83 1.92 2.59
CA ALA A 99 8.19 2.39 2.80
C ALA A 99 9.24 1.49 2.13
N PHE A 100 9.08 0.16 2.24
CA PHE A 100 10.03 -0.80 1.65
C PHE A 100 10.08 -0.72 0.12
N HIS A 101 8.97 -0.35 -0.51
CA HIS A 101 8.88 -0.25 -1.98
C HIS A 101 9.06 1.17 -2.51
N HIS A 102 9.68 2.04 -1.72
CA HIS A 102 10.12 3.39 -2.11
C HIS A 102 8.93 4.27 -2.57
N MET A 103 7.77 4.07 -1.98
CA MET A 103 6.58 4.86 -2.26
C MET A 103 6.54 6.06 -1.31
N PRO A 104 6.38 7.30 -1.79
CA PRO A 104 6.15 8.45 -0.92
C PRO A 104 4.84 8.26 -0.14
N MET A 105 4.93 8.29 1.19
CA MET A 105 3.76 8.17 2.05
C MET A 105 3.00 9.49 2.11
N VAL A 106 1.69 9.44 1.85
CA VAL A 106 0.81 10.60 1.88
C VAL A 106 0.20 10.74 3.27
N PRO A 107 0.48 11.86 3.98
CA PRO A 107 -0.13 12.13 5.29
C PRO A 107 -1.50 12.78 5.15
N SER A 108 -2.23 12.82 6.27
CA SER A 108 -3.42 13.64 6.46
C SER A 108 -3.26 14.56 7.68
N LEU A 109 -4.38 15.02 8.27
CA LEU A 109 -4.37 15.84 9.49
C LEU A 109 -3.95 15.06 10.73
N TYR A 110 -4.16 13.75 10.70
CA TYR A 110 -3.84 12.80 11.77
C TYR A 110 -3.50 11.45 11.16
N TRP A 111 -3.32 10.41 11.97
CA TRP A 111 -3.19 9.04 11.46
C TRP A 111 -4.45 8.62 10.70
N ASN A 112 -4.28 7.97 9.57
CA ASN A 112 -5.34 7.65 8.62
C ASN A 112 -6.26 6.55 9.14
N MET A 113 -7.13 6.87 10.08
CA MET A 113 -8.04 5.93 10.71
C MET A 113 -9.44 6.49 10.84
N VAL A 114 -10.42 5.58 10.87
CA VAL A 114 -11.82 5.85 11.15
C VAL A 114 -12.36 4.85 12.16
N TYR A 115 -13.37 5.24 12.92
CA TYR A 115 -13.98 4.40 13.93
C TYR A 115 -15.44 4.12 13.65
N GLY A 116 -15.86 2.87 13.86
CA GLY A 116 -17.24 2.42 13.74
C GLY A 116 -17.32 0.90 13.59
N SER A 117 -18.44 0.33 14.01
CA SER A 117 -18.76 -1.11 13.87
C SER A 117 -19.51 -1.41 12.57
N ASN A 118 -20.00 -0.38 11.90
CA ASN A 118 -20.73 -0.47 10.63
C ASN A 118 -20.57 0.86 9.84
N PRO A 119 -20.98 0.89 8.57
CA PRO A 119 -20.81 2.07 7.72
C PRO A 119 -21.48 3.35 8.26
N ASP A 120 -22.61 3.23 8.96
CA ASP A 120 -23.32 4.40 9.49
C ASP A 120 -22.62 5.00 10.71
N GLU A 121 -22.00 4.17 11.53
CA GLU A 121 -21.14 4.65 12.62
C GLU A 121 -19.88 5.32 12.09
N VAL A 122 -19.23 4.74 11.07
CA VAL A 122 -18.05 5.36 10.43
C VAL A 122 -18.41 6.73 9.83
N ARG A 123 -19.59 6.87 9.20
CA ARG A 123 -20.02 8.19 8.66
C ARG A 123 -20.26 9.25 9.75
N ARG A 124 -20.53 8.83 10.98
CA ARG A 124 -20.68 9.72 12.15
C ARG A 124 -19.38 10.05 12.86
N ASP A 125 -18.29 9.36 12.52
CA ASP A 125 -16.95 9.74 12.96
C ASP A 125 -16.46 10.95 12.15
N GLU A 126 -16.90 12.13 12.58
CA GLU A 126 -16.64 13.39 11.85
C GLU A 126 -15.15 13.67 11.70
N GLU A 127 -14.35 13.40 12.74
CA GLU A 127 -12.88 13.55 12.71
C GLU A 127 -12.25 12.56 11.72
N GLY A 128 -12.59 11.28 11.81
CA GLY A 128 -12.10 10.26 10.88
C GLY A 128 -12.48 10.57 9.43
N MET A 129 -13.72 11.03 9.19
CA MET A 129 -14.17 11.43 7.86
C MET A 129 -13.46 12.69 7.35
N GLN A 130 -13.10 13.63 8.22
CA GLN A 130 -12.26 14.78 7.87
C GLN A 130 -10.86 14.32 7.48
N ILE A 131 -10.26 13.44 8.24
CA ILE A 131 -8.94 12.84 7.94
C ILE A 131 -8.96 12.19 6.55
N MET A 132 -10.00 11.41 6.23
CA MET A 132 -10.12 10.76 4.91
C MET A 132 -10.25 11.75 3.75
N ARG A 133 -11.03 12.83 3.92
CA ARG A 133 -11.13 13.88 2.89
C ARG A 133 -9.78 14.56 2.65
N MET A 134 -9.09 14.96 3.73
CA MET A 134 -7.78 15.61 3.62
C MET A 134 -6.71 14.68 3.05
N LEU A 135 -6.77 13.39 3.36
CA LEU A 135 -5.92 12.39 2.71
C LEU A 135 -6.13 12.39 1.20
N GLY A 136 -7.38 12.40 0.75
CA GLY A 136 -7.71 12.44 -0.68
C GLY A 136 -7.18 13.71 -1.38
N GLU A 137 -7.34 14.87 -0.74
CA GLU A 137 -6.80 16.14 -1.26
C GLU A 137 -5.27 16.13 -1.35
N ASN A 138 -4.59 15.67 -0.29
CA ASN A 138 -3.13 15.56 -0.27
C ASN A 138 -2.62 14.57 -1.32
N MET A 139 -3.30 13.44 -1.49
CA MET A 139 -2.97 12.46 -2.54
C MET A 139 -3.10 13.08 -3.93
N ALA A 140 -4.22 13.72 -4.21
CA ALA A 140 -4.47 14.35 -5.50
C ALA A 140 -3.46 15.49 -5.79
N TRP A 141 -3.10 16.27 -4.76
CA TRP A 141 -2.08 17.32 -4.90
C TRP A 141 -0.70 16.72 -5.22
N MET A 142 -0.27 15.69 -4.49
CA MET A 142 1.02 15.06 -4.69
C MET A 142 1.13 14.39 -6.07
N MET A 143 0.07 13.68 -6.50
CA MET A 143 0.03 13.06 -7.84
C MET A 143 0.15 14.12 -8.95
N ARG A 144 -0.56 15.26 -8.83
CA ARG A 144 -0.44 16.38 -9.79
C ARG A 144 0.95 17.00 -9.76
N ALA A 145 1.54 17.21 -8.58
CA ALA A 145 2.90 17.74 -8.46
C ALA A 145 3.92 16.83 -9.15
N PHE A 146 3.81 15.52 -9.00
CA PHE A 146 4.70 14.57 -9.67
C PHE A 146 4.49 14.54 -11.19
N ALA A 147 3.24 14.66 -11.66
CA ALA A 147 2.96 14.76 -13.09
C ALA A 147 3.61 16.01 -13.68
N LEU A 148 3.42 17.17 -13.06
CA LEU A 148 4.04 18.43 -13.48
C LEU A 148 5.58 18.38 -13.44
N ALA A 149 6.15 17.73 -12.45
CA ALA A 149 7.60 17.56 -12.35
C ALA A 149 8.14 16.75 -13.56
N ARG A 150 7.47 15.66 -13.92
CA ARG A 150 7.84 14.87 -15.11
C ARG A 150 7.68 15.68 -16.41
N GLU A 151 6.60 16.42 -16.57
CA GLU A 151 6.37 17.31 -17.71
C GLU A 151 7.44 18.42 -17.83
N ALA A 152 7.89 18.93 -16.69
CA ALA A 152 8.97 19.92 -16.61
C ALA A 152 10.39 19.34 -16.82
N GLY A 153 10.50 18.02 -17.04
CA GLY A 153 11.80 17.36 -17.25
C GLY A 153 12.64 17.21 -15.98
N ILE A 154 12.03 17.26 -14.79
CA ILE A 154 12.75 16.99 -13.54
C ILE A 154 13.08 15.50 -13.50
N GLU A 155 14.38 15.19 -13.54
CA GLU A 155 14.87 13.82 -13.55
C GLU A 155 14.67 13.15 -12.19
N GLU A 156 14.22 11.90 -12.22
CA GLU A 156 14.13 11.08 -11.03
C GLU A 156 15.52 10.59 -10.59
N PRO A 157 15.82 10.57 -9.27
CA PRO A 157 17.09 10.05 -8.77
C PRO A 157 17.33 8.61 -9.23
N GLN A 158 18.53 8.33 -9.70
CA GLN A 158 18.92 6.96 -10.02
C GLN A 158 19.22 6.19 -8.73
N TYR A 159 18.77 4.94 -8.66
CA TYR A 159 19.11 4.09 -7.53
C TYR A 159 20.48 3.43 -7.73
N GLU A 160 21.29 3.50 -6.70
CA GLU A 160 22.53 2.71 -6.66
C GLU A 160 22.22 1.21 -6.60
N PRO A 161 23.12 0.37 -7.14
CA PRO A 161 23.03 -1.07 -6.95
C PRO A 161 23.02 -1.42 -5.47
N LYS A 162 22.07 -2.26 -5.05
CA LYS A 162 21.92 -2.64 -3.64
C LYS A 162 23.15 -3.38 -3.12
N ILE A 163 23.86 -2.81 -2.17
CA ILE A 163 24.92 -3.45 -1.44
C ILE A 163 24.33 -4.48 -0.48
N LYS A 164 24.78 -5.72 -0.56
CA LYS A 164 24.39 -6.78 0.37
C LYS A 164 25.45 -6.91 1.45
N THR A 165 25.10 -6.65 2.70
CA THR A 165 25.97 -6.96 3.83
C THR A 165 26.23 -8.47 3.85
N PRO A 166 27.52 -8.94 3.94
CA PRO A 166 27.80 -10.35 4.10
C PRO A 166 27.08 -10.89 5.34
N LYS A 167 26.46 -12.05 5.19
CA LYS A 167 25.91 -12.74 6.36
C LYS A 167 27.10 -13.25 7.17
N ASN A 168 27.29 -12.72 8.37
CA ASN A 168 28.17 -13.36 9.34
C ASN A 168 27.58 -14.75 9.61
N ARG A 169 28.30 -15.79 9.24
CA ARG A 169 27.97 -17.18 9.56
C ARG A 169 28.40 -17.51 10.99
#